data_0cce74131eb67b2816248a2c50fe2649
#
_entry.id   0cce74131eb67b2816248a2c50fe2649
#
_cell.length_a   1.000
_cell.length_b   1.000
_cell.length_c   1.000
_cell.angle_alpha   90.00
_cell.angle_beta   90.00
_cell.angle_gamma   90.00
#
_symmetry.space_group_name_H-M   'P 1'
#
loop_
_entity.id
_entity.type
_entity.pdbx_description
1 polymer ?
#
loop_
_entity_poly.entity_id
_entity_poly.type
_entity_poly.pdbx_seq_one_letter_code
_entity_poly.pdbx_strand_id
1 'polypeptide(L)'
;VSAKLMQKKDEKKKLWFCGHSLGAAMATIMSSRCMYESELINPECLYTFGSPRVGWRKYVKSLGVKHHRFVNNNDIVTRVPMRLMGYVHHGTEHYMNSYGDMWVGYKPWRRFKDRIKGMWMGITELSIDNFSDHSMVNYIENISKWK
;
A
#
# COMPACT_ATOMS: atom_id res chain seq x y z
N VAL A 1 -11.81 18.26 5.03
CA VAL A 1 -10.37 17.99 4.75
C VAL A 1 -9.83 19.05 3.81
N SER A 2 -10.45 19.26 2.63
CA SER A 2 -9.95 20.21 1.61
C SER A 2 -9.75 21.63 2.15
N ALA A 3 -10.73 22.19 2.88
CA ALA A 3 -10.62 23.55 3.44
C ALA A 3 -9.42 23.72 4.39
N LYS A 4 -9.12 22.71 5.22
CA LYS A 4 -7.92 22.73 6.07
C LYS A 4 -6.61 22.66 5.29
N LEU A 5 -6.61 21.90 4.17
CA LEU A 5 -5.42 21.79 3.31
C LEU A 5 -5.15 23.08 2.55
N MET A 6 -6.19 23.78 2.09
CA MET A 6 -6.08 25.12 1.49
C MET A 6 -5.44 26.09 2.47
N GLN A 7 -5.95 26.17 3.69
CA GLN A 7 -5.41 27.03 4.74
C GLN A 7 -3.94 26.73 5.05
N LYS A 8 -3.55 25.46 5.06
CA LYS A 8 -2.18 25.03 5.37
C LYS A 8 -1.17 25.28 4.24
N LYS A 9 -1.62 25.50 3.00
CA LYS A 9 -0.76 25.85 1.88
C LYS A 9 0.02 27.13 2.15
N ASP A 10 -0.63 28.12 2.73
CA ASP A 10 -0.03 29.42 3.06
C ASP A 10 1.03 29.31 4.18
N GLU A 11 0.92 28.29 5.02
CA GLU A 11 1.87 28.03 6.10
C GLU A 11 3.17 27.31 5.66
N LYS A 12 3.34 27.03 4.36
CA LYS A 12 4.48 26.27 3.79
C LYS A 12 4.72 24.91 4.45
N LYS A 13 3.68 24.29 4.99
CA LYS A 13 3.75 22.98 5.64
C LYS A 13 3.81 21.87 4.61
N LYS A 14 4.61 20.84 4.91
CA LYS A 14 4.68 19.62 4.11
C LYS A 14 3.47 18.73 4.41
N LEU A 15 2.88 18.16 3.36
CA LEU A 15 1.74 17.26 3.46
C LEU A 15 2.17 15.83 3.20
N TRP A 16 1.87 14.96 4.13
CA TRP A 16 2.13 13.53 4.05
C TRP A 16 0.84 12.78 4.27
N PHE A 17 0.61 11.76 3.47
CA PHE A 17 -0.54 10.87 3.64
C PHE A 17 -0.07 9.51 4.13
N CYS A 18 -0.85 8.91 5.03
CA CYS A 18 -0.71 7.50 5.39
C CYS A 18 -2.07 6.85 5.60
N GLY A 19 -2.12 5.53 5.43
CA GLY A 19 -3.34 4.78 5.65
C GLY A 19 -3.14 3.28 5.62
N HIS A 20 -4.05 2.57 6.29
CA HIS A 20 -4.11 1.12 6.32
C HIS A 20 -5.42 0.64 5.70
N SER A 21 -5.39 -0.47 4.97
CA SER A 21 -6.57 -1.13 4.42
C SER A 21 -7.41 -0.20 3.53
N LEU A 22 -8.69 -0.04 3.77
CA LEU A 22 -9.58 0.92 3.10
C LEU A 22 -9.05 2.36 3.26
N GLY A 23 -8.53 2.73 4.45
CA GLY A 23 -7.91 4.03 4.69
C GLY A 23 -6.69 4.28 3.79
N ALA A 24 -5.94 3.26 3.39
CA ALA A 24 -4.86 3.36 2.42
C ALA A 24 -5.38 3.70 1.02
N ALA A 25 -6.50 3.12 0.60
CA ALA A 25 -7.17 3.48 -0.66
C ALA A 25 -7.66 4.93 -0.63
N MET A 26 -8.29 5.36 0.46
CA MET A 26 -8.76 6.74 0.66
C MET A 26 -7.58 7.73 0.66
N ALA A 27 -6.48 7.42 1.33
CA ALA A 27 -5.26 8.23 1.33
C ALA A 27 -4.68 8.38 -0.09
N THR A 28 -4.68 7.31 -0.88
CA THR A 28 -4.21 7.34 -2.27
C THR A 28 -5.09 8.23 -3.14
N ILE A 29 -6.42 8.12 -3.01
CA ILE A 29 -7.38 8.96 -3.77
C ILE A 29 -7.24 10.42 -3.35
N MET A 30 -7.17 10.72 -2.04
CA MET A 30 -7.04 12.10 -1.57
C MET A 30 -5.69 12.71 -1.98
N SER A 31 -4.60 11.95 -1.91
CA SER A 31 -3.30 12.36 -2.42
C SER A 31 -3.35 12.72 -3.92
N SER A 32 -4.06 11.91 -4.72
CA SER A 32 -4.32 12.20 -6.13
C SER A 32 -5.06 13.53 -6.32
N ARG A 33 -6.13 13.74 -5.56
CA ARG A 33 -6.89 15.01 -5.62
C ARG A 33 -6.01 16.22 -5.34
N CYS A 34 -5.17 16.14 -4.31
CA CYS A 34 -4.23 17.21 -3.99
C CYS A 34 -3.26 17.54 -5.14
N MET A 35 -2.88 16.54 -5.94
CA MET A 35 -2.03 16.75 -7.12
C MET A 35 -2.75 17.47 -8.28
N TYR A 36 -4.06 17.28 -8.41
CA TYR A 36 -4.83 17.86 -9.51
C TYR A 36 -5.52 19.21 -9.17
N GLU A 37 -5.78 19.46 -7.91
CA GLU A 37 -6.40 20.70 -7.44
C GLU A 37 -5.30 21.72 -7.07
N SER A 38 -5.07 22.72 -7.92
CA SER A 38 -3.98 23.71 -7.75
C SER A 38 -4.06 24.51 -6.46
N GLU A 39 -5.23 24.59 -5.84
CA GLU A 39 -5.46 25.27 -4.58
C GLU A 39 -5.04 24.44 -3.36
N LEU A 40 -4.79 23.14 -3.54
CA LEU A 40 -4.38 22.26 -2.46
C LEU A 40 -2.84 22.15 -2.38
N ILE A 41 -2.35 21.73 -1.21
CA ILE A 41 -0.94 21.42 -1.01
C ILE A 41 -0.59 20.13 -1.74
N ASN A 42 0.43 20.15 -2.57
CA ASN A 42 0.97 18.93 -3.16
C ASN A 42 1.57 18.03 -2.08
N PRO A 43 1.20 16.74 -2.05
CA PRO A 43 1.75 15.83 -1.07
C PRO A 43 3.21 15.50 -1.38
N GLU A 44 4.03 15.51 -0.35
CA GLU A 44 5.45 15.11 -0.42
C GLU A 44 5.58 13.60 -0.63
N CYS A 45 4.77 12.83 0.09
CA CYS A 45 4.82 11.38 0.06
C CYS A 45 3.53 10.73 0.57
N LEU A 46 3.29 9.52 0.10
CA LEU A 46 2.20 8.66 0.52
C LEU A 46 2.77 7.33 1.05
N TYR A 47 2.34 6.94 2.25
CA TYR A 47 2.67 5.66 2.87
C TYR A 47 1.41 4.83 3.05
N THR A 48 1.38 3.62 2.51
CA THR A 48 0.22 2.73 2.67
C THR A 48 0.60 1.36 3.17
N PHE A 49 -0.25 0.80 4.03
CA PHE A 49 -0.08 -0.49 4.66
C PHE A 49 -1.29 -1.36 4.31
N GLY A 50 -1.08 -2.54 3.73
CA GLY A 50 -2.17 -3.43 3.34
C GLY A 50 -3.16 -2.82 2.34
N SER A 51 -2.70 -1.92 1.46
CA SER A 51 -3.58 -1.21 0.53
C SER A 51 -4.16 -2.13 -0.54
N PRO A 52 -5.48 -2.07 -0.81
CA PRO A 52 -6.05 -2.64 -2.02
C PRO A 52 -5.58 -1.86 -3.25
N ARG A 53 -5.87 -2.38 -4.45
CA ARG A 53 -5.65 -1.64 -5.69
C ARG A 53 -6.73 -0.57 -5.86
N VAL A 54 -6.33 0.65 -6.16
CA VAL A 54 -7.25 1.82 -6.16
C VAL A 54 -7.67 2.28 -7.55
N GLY A 55 -7.08 1.75 -8.61
CA GLY A 55 -7.45 2.22 -9.94
C GLY A 55 -6.85 1.42 -11.10
N TRP A 56 -7.31 1.77 -12.28
CA TRP A 56 -6.84 1.20 -13.53
C TRP A 56 -5.49 1.81 -13.93
N ARG A 57 -4.80 1.14 -14.84
CA ARG A 57 -3.47 1.53 -15.29
C ARG A 57 -3.35 3.00 -15.69
N LYS A 58 -4.37 3.57 -16.37
CA LYS A 58 -4.35 4.98 -16.79
C LYS A 58 -4.32 5.91 -15.56
N TYR A 59 -5.21 5.68 -14.59
CA TYR A 59 -5.26 6.43 -13.34
C TYR A 59 -3.96 6.31 -12.53
N VAL A 60 -3.47 5.09 -12.35
CA VAL A 60 -2.25 4.83 -11.58
C VAL A 60 -1.02 5.50 -12.21
N LYS A 61 -0.94 5.54 -13.54
CA LYS A 61 0.16 6.23 -14.25
C LYS A 61 0.11 7.74 -14.10
N SER A 62 -1.06 8.32 -13.86
CA SER A 62 -1.21 9.77 -13.67
C SER A 62 -0.88 10.24 -12.24
N LEU A 63 -0.71 9.31 -11.29
CA LEU A 63 -0.34 9.64 -9.92
C LEU A 63 1.14 10.05 -9.84
N GLY A 64 1.40 11.34 -9.65
CA GLY A 64 2.76 11.89 -9.56
C GLY A 64 3.39 11.82 -8.16
N VAL A 65 2.63 11.40 -7.13
CA VAL A 65 3.10 11.36 -5.75
C VAL A 65 4.09 10.22 -5.53
N LYS A 66 5.14 10.48 -4.75
CA LYS A 66 6.03 9.44 -4.26
C LYS A 66 5.26 8.54 -3.29
N HIS A 67 5.18 7.25 -3.58
CA HIS A 67 4.35 6.32 -2.83
C HIS A 67 5.15 5.09 -2.38
N HIS A 68 5.22 4.86 -1.08
CA HIS A 68 5.77 3.68 -0.44
C HIS A 68 4.62 2.79 0.04
N ARG A 69 4.53 1.60 -0.52
CA ARG A 69 3.45 0.65 -0.28
C ARG A 69 3.96 -0.59 0.43
N PHE A 70 3.60 -0.73 1.70
CA PHE A 70 3.98 -1.86 2.54
C PHE A 70 2.98 -3.00 2.38
N VAL A 71 3.50 -4.20 2.18
CA VAL A 71 2.74 -5.43 1.98
C VAL A 71 3.29 -6.50 2.90
N ASN A 72 2.45 -6.98 3.81
CA ASN A 72 2.83 -8.04 4.73
C ASN A 72 2.46 -9.40 4.14
N ASN A 73 3.44 -10.24 3.94
CA ASN A 73 3.36 -11.64 3.55
C ASN A 73 2.18 -11.98 2.61
N ASN A 74 1.19 -12.71 3.10
CA ASN A 74 0.04 -13.17 2.34
C ASN A 74 -1.20 -12.28 2.46
N ASP A 75 -1.07 -11.06 2.95
CA ASP A 75 -2.18 -10.11 3.07
C ASP A 75 -3.07 -10.10 1.81
N ILE A 76 -4.31 -10.62 1.97
CA ILE A 76 -5.25 -10.80 0.87
C ILE A 76 -5.80 -9.47 0.36
N VAL A 77 -5.90 -8.45 1.21
CA VAL A 77 -6.44 -7.14 0.85
C VAL A 77 -5.58 -6.48 -0.23
N THR A 78 -4.28 -6.71 -0.22
CA THR A 78 -3.37 -6.18 -1.25
C THR A 78 -3.60 -6.81 -2.64
N ARG A 79 -4.42 -7.86 -2.72
CA ARG A 79 -4.69 -8.60 -3.96
C ARG A 79 -5.99 -8.19 -4.64
N VAL A 80 -6.85 -7.45 -3.94
CA VAL A 80 -8.15 -7.01 -4.45
C VAL A 80 -8.13 -5.52 -4.81
N PRO A 81 -8.98 -5.08 -5.75
CA PRO A 81 -9.61 -5.88 -6.78
C PRO A 81 -8.60 -6.64 -7.65
N MET A 82 -9.01 -7.73 -8.30
CA MET A 82 -8.09 -8.57 -9.08
C MET A 82 -7.50 -7.84 -10.29
N ARG A 83 -6.26 -8.18 -10.65
CA ARG A 83 -5.58 -7.59 -11.83
C ARG A 83 -6.32 -7.86 -13.14
N LEU A 84 -7.03 -8.98 -13.23
CA LEU A 84 -7.88 -9.33 -14.39
C LEU A 84 -9.01 -8.31 -14.62
N MET A 85 -9.42 -7.59 -13.58
CA MET A 85 -10.38 -6.49 -13.67
C MET A 85 -9.73 -5.16 -14.10
N GLY A 86 -8.46 -5.16 -14.50
CA GLY A 86 -7.72 -3.97 -14.94
C GLY A 86 -7.09 -3.14 -13.81
N TYR A 87 -7.33 -3.50 -12.55
CA TYR A 87 -6.77 -2.78 -11.41
C TYR A 87 -5.28 -3.08 -11.21
N VAL A 88 -4.51 -2.03 -10.92
CA VAL A 88 -3.08 -2.13 -10.66
C VAL A 88 -2.69 -1.32 -9.42
N HIS A 89 -1.53 -1.63 -8.87
CA HIS A 89 -0.97 -0.84 -7.78
C HIS A 89 -0.15 0.33 -8.31
N HIS A 90 -0.11 1.40 -7.50
CA HIS A 90 0.81 2.52 -7.63
C HIS A 90 1.98 2.39 -6.64
N GLY A 91 3.10 2.99 -6.98
CA GLY A 91 4.22 3.20 -6.08
C GLY A 91 5.17 2.01 -5.91
N THR A 92 6.14 2.22 -5.05
CA THR A 92 7.18 1.24 -4.72
C THR A 92 6.68 0.27 -3.67
N GLU A 93 6.79 -1.01 -3.93
CA GLU A 93 6.42 -2.05 -2.99
C GLU A 93 7.56 -2.36 -2.03
N HIS A 94 7.24 -2.37 -0.74
CA HIS A 94 8.03 -2.88 0.36
C HIS A 94 7.35 -4.16 0.87
N TYR A 95 7.84 -5.29 0.43
CA TYR A 95 7.27 -6.59 0.79
C TYR A 95 7.97 -7.16 2.01
N MET A 96 7.21 -7.53 3.02
CA MET A 96 7.67 -8.23 4.22
C MET A 96 7.27 -9.69 4.13
N ASN A 97 8.24 -10.60 4.26
CA ASN A 97 7.95 -12.03 4.27
C ASN A 97 7.60 -12.51 5.69
N SER A 98 7.20 -13.78 5.82
CA SER A 98 6.88 -14.42 7.11
C SER A 98 8.05 -14.50 8.09
N TYR A 99 9.28 -14.31 7.63
CA TYR A 99 10.50 -14.34 8.45
C TYR A 99 10.92 -12.95 8.96
N GLY A 100 10.19 -11.88 8.56
CA GLY A 100 10.49 -10.50 8.94
C GLY A 100 11.49 -9.78 8.03
N ASP A 101 11.93 -10.41 6.92
CA ASP A 101 12.77 -9.74 5.94
C ASP A 101 11.95 -8.78 5.09
N MET A 102 12.50 -7.60 4.81
CA MET A 102 11.87 -6.62 3.93
C MET A 102 12.60 -6.53 2.58
N TRP A 103 11.84 -6.54 1.50
CA TRP A 103 12.32 -6.47 0.14
C TRP A 103 11.68 -5.30 -0.60
N VAL A 104 12.50 -4.46 -1.21
CA VAL A 104 12.03 -3.27 -1.96
C VAL A 104 12.01 -3.60 -3.46
N GLY A 105 10.88 -3.27 -4.13
CA GLY A 105 10.73 -3.50 -5.57
C GLY A 105 10.76 -4.98 -5.97
N TYR A 106 10.22 -5.84 -5.16
CA TYR A 106 10.33 -7.30 -5.27
C TYR A 106 9.76 -7.86 -6.58
N LYS A 107 10.56 -8.66 -7.29
CA LYS A 107 10.14 -9.25 -8.58
C LYS A 107 9.02 -10.28 -8.37
N PRO A 108 7.95 -10.27 -9.22
CA PRO A 108 6.79 -11.16 -9.09
C PRO A 108 7.11 -12.67 -9.01
N TRP A 109 8.20 -13.08 -9.65
CA TRP A 109 8.65 -14.48 -9.69
C TRP A 109 9.09 -15.04 -8.32
N ARG A 110 9.74 -14.23 -7.50
CA ARG A 110 10.15 -14.67 -6.15
C ARG A 110 8.95 -14.83 -5.24
N ARG A 111 7.94 -13.94 -5.33
CA ARG A 111 6.65 -14.09 -4.66
C ARG A 111 5.95 -15.40 -5.01
N PHE A 112 6.04 -15.82 -6.25
CA PHE A 112 5.44 -17.07 -6.70
C PHE A 112 6.10 -18.28 -6.03
N LYS A 113 7.44 -18.29 -5.90
CA LYS A 113 8.17 -19.34 -5.19
C LYS A 113 7.83 -19.40 -3.70
N ASP A 114 7.78 -18.25 -3.02
CA ASP A 114 7.43 -18.18 -1.59
C ASP A 114 5.99 -18.66 -1.34
N ARG A 115 5.08 -18.37 -2.28
CA ARG A 115 3.68 -18.86 -2.24
C ARG A 115 3.54 -20.34 -2.44
N ILE A 116 4.26 -20.92 -3.39
CA ILE A 116 4.24 -22.38 -3.62
C ILE A 116 4.77 -23.08 -2.36
N LYS A 117 5.84 -22.58 -1.77
CA LYS A 117 6.40 -23.13 -0.55
C LYS A 117 5.41 -23.07 0.63
N GLY A 118 4.72 -21.92 0.81
CA GLY A 118 3.67 -21.77 1.82
C GLY A 118 2.43 -22.62 1.55
N MET A 119 2.05 -22.79 0.28
CA MET A 119 0.89 -23.59 -0.12
C MET A 119 1.12 -25.11 0.09
N TRP A 120 2.35 -25.59 -0.02
CA TRP A 120 2.73 -26.97 0.30
C TRP A 120 2.79 -27.24 1.81
N MET A 121 3.02 -26.22 2.64
CA MET A 121 3.10 -26.34 4.09
C MET A 121 1.76 -26.18 4.81
N GLY A 122 0.69 -25.68 4.13
CA GLY A 122 -0.55 -25.31 4.82
C GLY A 122 -1.82 -25.36 3.98
N ILE A 123 -2.23 -26.55 3.51
CA ILE A 123 -3.54 -26.69 2.83
C ILE A 123 -4.73 -26.49 3.79
N THR A 124 -4.53 -26.52 5.10
CA THR A 124 -5.59 -26.45 6.12
C THR A 124 -5.70 -25.12 6.88
N GLU A 125 -4.74 -24.20 6.78
CA GLU A 125 -4.73 -22.93 7.56
C GLU A 125 -4.88 -21.65 6.71
N LEU A 126 -5.05 -21.79 5.40
CA LEU A 126 -4.95 -20.70 4.41
C LEU A 126 -5.93 -19.53 4.56
N SER A 127 -7.04 -19.69 5.27
CA SER A 127 -8.04 -18.62 5.39
C SER A 127 -7.84 -17.71 6.60
N ILE A 128 -7.30 -18.24 7.69
CA ILE A 128 -7.13 -17.49 8.94
C ILE A 128 -5.86 -16.63 8.87
N ASP A 129 -4.76 -17.17 8.36
CA ASP A 129 -3.47 -16.47 8.23
C ASP A 129 -3.53 -15.26 7.30
N ASN A 130 -4.31 -15.34 6.21
CA ASN A 130 -4.45 -14.25 5.25
C ASN A 130 -5.11 -12.98 5.83
N PHE A 131 -6.02 -13.14 6.79
CA PHE A 131 -6.62 -12.03 7.53
C PHE A 131 -5.74 -11.56 8.68
N SER A 132 -5.01 -12.45 9.32
CA SER A 132 -4.01 -12.12 10.32
C SER A 132 -2.91 -11.24 9.73
N ASP A 133 -2.40 -11.58 8.55
CA ASP A 133 -1.38 -10.80 7.83
C ASP A 133 -1.85 -9.37 7.47
N HIS A 134 -3.16 -9.13 7.45
CA HIS A 134 -3.76 -7.81 7.23
C HIS A 134 -3.82 -6.96 8.51
N SER A 135 -3.57 -7.55 9.69
CA SER A 135 -3.62 -6.80 10.95
C SER A 135 -2.57 -5.69 11.00
N MET A 136 -2.97 -4.49 11.42
CA MET A 136 -2.04 -3.37 11.62
C MET A 136 -0.98 -3.68 12.68
N VAL A 137 -1.30 -4.50 13.68
CA VAL A 137 -0.34 -4.95 14.71
C VAL A 137 0.81 -5.70 14.05
N ASN A 138 0.51 -6.67 13.15
CA ASN A 138 1.53 -7.44 12.45
C ASN A 138 2.38 -6.56 11.50
N TYR A 139 1.77 -5.53 10.89
CA TYR A 139 2.53 -4.53 10.12
C TYR A 139 3.52 -3.78 11.00
N ILE A 140 3.10 -3.31 12.17
CA ILE A 140 3.96 -2.58 13.12
C ILE A 140 5.10 -3.47 13.61
N GLU A 141 4.81 -4.70 14.02
CA GLU A 141 5.82 -5.65 14.49
C GLU A 141 6.87 -5.95 13.42
N ASN A 142 6.45 -6.22 12.19
CA ASN A 142 7.38 -6.56 11.12
C ASN A 142 8.21 -5.36 10.66
N ILE A 143 7.64 -4.16 10.64
CA ILE A 143 8.38 -2.93 10.34
C ILE A 143 9.37 -2.60 11.44
N SER A 144 9.02 -2.81 12.71
CA SER A 144 9.91 -2.52 13.85
C SER A 144 11.16 -3.42 13.91
N LYS A 145 11.09 -4.61 13.32
CA LYS A 145 12.23 -5.54 13.19
C LYS A 145 13.21 -5.12 12.08
N TRP A 146 12.77 -4.28 11.17
CA TRP A 146 13.61 -3.81 10.08
C TRP A 146 14.57 -2.73 10.58
N LYS A 147 15.86 -3.01 10.51
CA LYS A 147 16.98 -2.13 10.90
C LYS A 147 17.77 -1.69 9.67
#